data_fbe48ce546da547a5de2602c392c8d51
#
_entry.id   fbe48ce546da547a5de2602c392c8d51
#
_cell.length_a   1.000
_cell.length_b   1.000
_cell.length_c   1.000
_cell.angle_alpha   90.00
_cell.angle_beta   90.00
_cell.angle_gamma   90.00
#
_symmetry.space_group_name_H-M   'P 1'
#
loop_
_entity.id
_entity.type
_entity.pdbx_description
1 polymer ?
#
loop_
_entity_poly.entity_id
_entity_poly.type
_entity_poly.pdbx_seq_one_letter_code
_entity_poly.pdbx_strand_id
1 'polypeptide(L)'
;YKAVHMNFLHCFYGIGVTVGPFFLSFALSGDGGWRGGYQIITYLQMGITAILLFSLPLWKRAGHTEQFSEEEQKVVGFTKLIRQHKVRCACLMFLASCGIEVTCGTWGSTFLVEAKGLDTAAAAGFMTLYYFGIAFGRFLSGVFSGRIRPMKIVFLGQCLVGGGILLLLFPLNGTW
;
A
#
# COMPACT_ATOMS: atom_id res chain seq x y z
N TYR A 1 -9.86 16.67 8.87
CA TYR A 1 -8.71 16.16 9.66
C TYR A 1 -8.60 14.63 9.61
N LYS A 2 -9.68 13.84 9.77
CA LYS A 2 -9.63 12.35 9.80
C LYS A 2 -9.04 11.74 8.51
N ALA A 3 -9.38 12.24 7.33
CA ALA A 3 -8.88 11.72 6.05
C ALA A 3 -7.37 11.91 5.89
N VAL A 4 -6.82 13.03 6.35
CA VAL A 4 -5.38 13.32 6.31
C VAL A 4 -4.60 12.32 7.18
N HIS A 5 -5.06 12.10 8.41
CA HIS A 5 -4.42 11.13 9.32
C HIS A 5 -4.47 9.70 8.79
N MET A 6 -5.60 9.30 8.20
CA MET A 6 -5.73 7.97 7.58
C MET A 6 -4.78 7.80 6.39
N ASN A 7 -4.61 8.83 5.55
CA ASN A 7 -3.68 8.78 4.44
C ASN A 7 -2.22 8.69 4.91
N PHE A 8 -1.85 9.42 5.96
CA PHE A 8 -0.52 9.30 6.55
C PHE A 8 -0.28 7.92 7.18
N LEU A 9 -1.28 7.35 7.85
CA LEU A 9 -1.18 5.99 8.39
C LEU A 9 -0.90 4.97 7.25
N HIS A 10 -1.63 5.08 6.14
CA HIS A 10 -1.40 4.25 4.96
C HIS A 10 -0.05 4.52 4.27
N CYS A 11 0.53 5.71 4.43
CA CYS A 11 1.88 6.00 3.95
C CYS A 11 2.92 5.16 4.69
N PHE A 12 2.81 5.00 6.01
CA PHE A 12 3.70 4.12 6.79
C PHE A 12 3.62 2.66 6.35
N TYR A 13 2.41 2.18 5.99
CA TYR A 13 2.27 0.87 5.37
C TYR A 13 3.08 0.78 4.07
N GLY A 14 2.97 1.78 3.19
CA GLY A 14 3.72 1.83 1.94
C GLY A 14 5.25 1.82 2.15
N ILE A 15 5.74 2.54 3.16
CA ILE A 15 7.17 2.51 3.54
C ILE A 15 7.57 1.09 3.95
N GLY A 16 6.79 0.43 4.80
CA GLY A 16 7.06 -0.94 5.25
C GLY A 16 7.13 -1.94 4.10
N VAL A 17 6.20 -1.86 3.15
CA VAL A 17 6.17 -2.74 1.96
C VAL A 17 7.37 -2.46 1.04
N THR A 18 7.87 -1.23 0.96
CA THR A 18 9.06 -0.88 0.17
C THR A 18 10.34 -1.38 0.83
N VAL A 19 10.43 -1.26 2.15
CA VAL A 19 11.63 -1.63 2.94
C VAL A 19 11.81 -3.15 3.03
N GLY A 20 10.73 -3.92 3.05
CA GLY A 20 10.78 -5.39 3.12
C GLY A 20 11.60 -6.04 2.00
N PRO A 21 11.25 -5.82 0.71
CA PRO A 21 12.02 -6.32 -0.42
C PRO A 21 13.47 -5.82 -0.46
N PHE A 22 13.72 -4.59 0.02
CA PHE A 22 15.08 -4.05 0.13
C PHE A 22 15.97 -4.90 1.05
N PHE A 23 15.49 -5.24 2.24
CA PHE A 23 16.24 -6.12 3.15
C PHE A 23 16.44 -7.52 2.58
N LEU A 24 15.43 -8.05 1.88
CA LEU A 24 15.54 -9.33 1.23
C LEU A 24 16.58 -9.29 0.09
N SER A 25 16.56 -8.27 -0.73
CA SER A 25 17.55 -8.07 -1.81
C SER A 25 18.96 -7.95 -1.27
N PHE A 26 19.16 -7.19 -0.18
CA PHE A 26 20.44 -7.06 0.49
C PHE A 26 20.95 -8.42 1.02
N ALA A 27 20.09 -9.23 1.63
CA ALA A 27 20.45 -10.54 2.14
C ALA A 27 20.76 -11.54 1.02
N LEU A 28 20.07 -11.45 -0.12
CA LEU A 28 20.33 -12.27 -1.32
C LEU A 28 21.66 -11.94 -1.99
N SER A 29 22.13 -10.71 -1.86
CA SER A 29 23.45 -10.28 -2.39
C SER A 29 24.61 -10.74 -1.51
N GLY A 30 24.34 -11.22 -0.28
CA GLY A 30 25.33 -11.76 0.66
C GLY A 30 25.25 -13.27 0.81
N ASP A 31 26.12 -13.83 1.65
CA ASP A 31 26.22 -15.29 1.90
C ASP A 31 24.99 -15.88 2.63
N GLY A 32 24.11 -15.05 3.17
CA GLY A 32 22.93 -15.46 3.95
C GLY A 32 21.78 -16.03 3.13
N GLY A 33 21.73 -15.76 1.83
CA GLY A 33 20.67 -16.18 0.93
C GLY A 33 19.27 -15.74 1.40
N TRP A 34 18.22 -16.35 0.86
CA TRP A 34 16.83 -16.03 1.21
C TRP A 34 16.49 -16.28 2.69
N ARG A 35 17.13 -17.29 3.30
CA ARG A 35 16.93 -17.62 4.73
C ARG A 35 17.42 -16.51 5.65
N GLY A 36 18.59 -15.92 5.35
CA GLY A 36 19.13 -14.79 6.08
C GLY A 36 18.22 -13.56 5.99
N GLY A 37 17.64 -13.31 4.82
CA GLY A 37 16.66 -12.24 4.62
C GLY A 37 15.43 -12.39 5.50
N TYR A 38 14.85 -13.57 5.52
CA TYR A 38 13.69 -13.85 6.39
C TYR A 38 14.04 -13.80 7.89
N GLN A 39 15.25 -14.19 8.29
CA GLN A 39 15.69 -14.05 9.67
C GLN A 39 15.75 -12.58 10.10
N ILE A 40 16.31 -11.69 9.26
CA ILE A 40 16.34 -10.24 9.54
C ILE A 40 14.91 -9.69 9.72
N ILE A 41 14.01 -10.02 8.80
CA ILE A 41 12.60 -9.60 8.88
C ILE A 41 11.93 -10.13 10.15
N THR A 42 12.21 -11.39 10.52
CA THR A 42 11.66 -11.99 11.73
C THR A 42 12.12 -11.26 12.99
N TYR A 43 13.41 -10.97 13.13
CA TYR A 43 13.92 -10.21 14.29
C TYR A 43 13.35 -8.79 14.36
N LEU A 44 13.23 -8.12 13.21
CA LEU A 44 12.59 -6.80 13.12
C LEU A 44 11.14 -6.87 13.61
N GLN A 45 10.39 -7.86 13.12
CA GLN A 45 8.99 -8.05 13.48
C GLN A 45 8.82 -8.39 14.98
N MET A 46 9.69 -9.23 15.53
CA MET A 46 9.71 -9.51 16.97
C MET A 46 9.97 -8.24 17.79
N GLY A 47 10.93 -7.41 17.36
CA GLY A 47 11.21 -6.11 18.01
C GLY A 47 10.00 -5.17 17.99
N ILE A 48 9.35 -5.02 16.84
CA ILE A 48 8.13 -4.21 16.70
C ILE A 48 7.01 -4.76 17.60
N THR A 49 6.81 -6.07 17.60
CA THR A 49 5.80 -6.72 18.44
C THR A 49 6.07 -6.46 19.93
N ALA A 50 7.32 -6.57 20.37
CA ALA A 50 7.70 -6.29 21.75
C ALA A 50 7.40 -4.81 22.11
N ILE A 51 7.76 -3.86 21.24
CA ILE A 51 7.46 -2.43 21.45
C ILE A 51 5.94 -2.21 21.57
N LEU A 52 5.14 -2.84 20.71
CA LEU A 52 3.68 -2.73 20.76
C LEU A 52 3.12 -3.30 22.06
N LEU A 53 3.61 -4.45 22.51
CA LEU A 53 3.18 -5.05 23.78
C LEU A 53 3.52 -4.16 24.98
N PHE A 54 4.74 -3.58 25.02
CA PHE A 54 5.13 -2.65 26.08
C PHE A 54 4.38 -1.32 26.01
N SER A 55 3.88 -0.92 24.85
CA SER A 55 3.09 0.30 24.69
C SER A 55 1.60 0.14 25.07
N LEU A 56 1.09 -1.08 25.24
CA LEU A 56 -0.31 -1.33 25.58
C LEU A 56 -0.84 -0.53 26.79
N PRO A 57 -0.08 -0.33 27.90
CA PRO A 57 -0.54 0.50 29.02
C PRO A 57 -0.76 1.96 28.64
N LEU A 58 0.01 2.49 27.67
CA LEU A 58 -0.12 3.87 27.20
C LEU A 58 -1.43 4.08 26.44
N TRP A 59 -1.89 3.06 25.71
CA TRP A 59 -3.14 3.11 24.95
C TRP A 59 -4.36 3.20 25.86
N LYS A 60 -4.33 2.53 27.01
CA LYS A 60 -5.39 2.67 28.02
C LYS A 60 -5.51 4.10 28.54
N ARG A 61 -4.38 4.81 28.72
CA ARG A 61 -4.37 6.22 29.14
C ARG A 61 -4.88 7.15 28.03
N ALA A 62 -4.53 6.90 26.78
CA ALA A 62 -5.00 7.69 25.65
C ALA A 62 -6.52 7.53 25.41
N GLY A 63 -7.05 6.33 25.56
CA GLY A 63 -8.49 6.04 25.39
C GLY A 63 -9.40 6.75 26.41
N HIS A 64 -8.90 7.13 27.60
CA HIS A 64 -9.67 7.88 28.59
C HIS A 64 -9.74 9.39 28.30
N THR A 65 -8.89 9.93 27.41
CA THR A 65 -8.83 11.37 27.11
C THR A 65 -9.77 11.76 25.97
N GLU A 66 -10.20 10.81 25.15
CA GLU A 66 -11.21 11.00 24.11
C GLU A 66 -12.54 10.37 24.57
N GLN A 67 -13.23 10.99 25.51
CA GLN A 67 -14.68 10.90 25.54
C GLN A 67 -15.17 11.60 24.28
N PHE A 68 -15.16 10.86 23.17
CA PHE A 68 -15.96 11.23 22.00
C PHE A 68 -17.39 11.38 22.51
N SER A 69 -17.94 12.58 22.38
CA SER A 69 -19.38 12.77 22.37
C SER A 69 -19.94 11.66 21.46
N GLU A 70 -20.53 10.66 22.06
CA GLU A 70 -21.42 9.74 21.39
C GLU A 70 -22.65 10.56 20.96
N GLU A 71 -22.50 11.44 19.96
CA GLU A 71 -23.61 11.67 19.08
C GLU A 71 -23.95 10.27 18.56
N GLU A 72 -25.10 9.78 18.94
CA GLU A 72 -25.67 8.50 18.52
C GLU A 72 -25.50 8.36 17.01
N GLN A 73 -24.36 7.84 16.58
CA GLN A 73 -24.22 7.36 15.21
C GLN A 73 -25.15 6.19 15.11
N LYS A 74 -26.40 6.45 14.67
CA LYS A 74 -27.36 5.40 14.35
C LYS A 74 -26.63 4.41 13.47
N VAL A 75 -26.30 3.25 14.07
CA VAL A 75 -25.62 2.17 13.34
C VAL A 75 -26.54 1.74 12.23
N VAL A 76 -26.24 2.19 11.02
CA VAL A 76 -26.99 1.80 9.83
C VAL A 76 -26.70 0.34 9.57
N GLY A 77 -27.70 -0.52 9.64
CA GLY A 77 -27.53 -1.96 9.41
C GLY A 77 -26.84 -2.23 8.08
N PHE A 78 -25.91 -3.17 8.06
CA PHE A 78 -25.06 -3.54 6.92
C PHE A 78 -25.84 -3.72 5.61
N THR A 79 -26.99 -4.40 5.68
CA THR A 79 -27.89 -4.62 4.52
C THR A 79 -28.42 -3.31 3.93
N LYS A 80 -28.74 -2.31 4.78
CA LYS A 80 -29.19 -1.01 4.33
C LYS A 80 -28.07 -0.20 3.70
N LEU A 81 -26.84 -0.38 4.20
CA LEU A 81 -25.65 0.28 3.68
C LEU A 81 -25.31 -0.21 2.27
N ILE A 82 -25.24 -1.54 2.05
CA ILE A 82 -24.95 -2.14 0.75
C ILE A 82 -26.03 -1.83 -0.30
N ARG A 83 -27.26 -1.59 0.13
CA ARG A 83 -28.34 -1.23 -0.78
C ARG A 83 -28.17 0.14 -1.44
N GLN A 84 -27.33 1.00 -0.86
CA GLN A 84 -27.02 2.31 -1.44
C GLN A 84 -26.11 2.17 -2.66
N HIS A 85 -26.51 2.74 -3.80
CA HIS A 85 -25.73 2.69 -5.04
C HIS A 85 -24.31 3.24 -4.86
N LYS A 86 -24.15 4.36 -4.13
CA LYS A 86 -22.83 4.96 -3.87
C LYS A 86 -21.89 4.03 -3.11
N VAL A 87 -22.40 3.29 -2.12
CA VAL A 87 -21.62 2.32 -1.34
C VAL A 87 -21.18 1.16 -2.22
N ARG A 88 -22.07 0.62 -3.04
CA ARG A 88 -21.71 -0.46 -3.98
C ARG A 88 -20.63 -0.04 -4.97
N CYS A 89 -20.76 1.16 -5.55
CA CYS A 89 -19.73 1.69 -6.44
C CYS A 89 -18.39 1.86 -5.73
N ALA A 90 -18.39 2.38 -4.50
CA ALA A 90 -17.18 2.53 -3.70
C ALA A 90 -16.54 1.16 -3.39
N CYS A 91 -17.33 0.16 -3.03
CA CYS A 91 -16.84 -1.21 -2.79
C CYS A 91 -16.24 -1.83 -4.05
N LEU A 92 -16.90 -1.68 -5.21
CA LEU A 92 -16.37 -2.18 -6.48
C LEU A 92 -15.07 -1.50 -6.89
N MET A 93 -15.00 -0.18 -6.75
CA MET A 93 -13.76 0.58 -7.01
C MET A 93 -12.63 0.12 -6.09
N PHE A 94 -12.91 -0.07 -4.81
CA PHE A 94 -11.93 -0.53 -3.84
C PHE A 94 -11.46 -1.95 -4.15
N LEU A 95 -12.37 -2.86 -4.47
CA LEU A 95 -12.06 -4.24 -4.87
C LEU A 95 -11.18 -4.28 -6.13
N ALA A 96 -11.52 -3.50 -7.14
CA ALA A 96 -10.74 -3.40 -8.37
C ALA A 96 -9.33 -2.83 -8.10
N SER A 97 -9.22 -1.78 -7.28
CA SER A 97 -7.94 -1.18 -6.91
C SER A 97 -7.06 -2.15 -6.14
N CYS A 98 -7.60 -2.84 -5.14
CA CYS A 98 -6.87 -3.89 -4.41
C CYS A 98 -6.48 -5.05 -5.32
N GLY A 99 -7.35 -5.46 -6.25
CA GLY A 99 -7.06 -6.50 -7.23
C GLY A 99 -5.85 -6.15 -8.09
N ILE A 100 -5.79 -4.93 -8.61
CA ILE A 100 -4.64 -4.43 -9.38
C ILE A 100 -3.37 -4.42 -8.51
N GLU A 101 -3.44 -3.85 -7.31
CA GLU A 101 -2.29 -3.76 -6.40
C GLU A 101 -1.72 -5.14 -6.07
N VAL A 102 -2.57 -6.10 -5.69
CA VAL A 102 -2.15 -7.46 -5.34
C VAL A 102 -1.62 -8.21 -6.57
N THR A 103 -2.28 -8.09 -7.73
CA THR A 103 -1.84 -8.75 -8.96
C THR A 103 -0.47 -8.24 -9.41
N CYS A 104 -0.29 -6.93 -9.46
CA CYS A 104 1.00 -6.34 -9.81
C CYS A 104 2.08 -6.69 -8.78
N GLY A 105 1.75 -6.68 -7.49
CA GLY A 105 2.69 -7.02 -6.43
C GLY A 105 3.14 -8.48 -6.46
N THR A 106 2.23 -9.40 -6.79
CA THR A 106 2.52 -10.84 -6.80
C THR A 106 3.20 -11.29 -8.10
N TRP A 107 2.71 -10.81 -9.23
CA TRP A 107 3.10 -11.31 -10.55
C TRP A 107 4.00 -10.35 -11.34
N GLY A 108 4.17 -9.11 -10.86
CA GLY A 108 4.90 -8.07 -11.62
C GLY A 108 6.34 -8.46 -11.91
N SER A 109 7.09 -8.98 -10.93
CA SER A 109 8.47 -9.44 -11.14
C SER A 109 8.53 -10.58 -12.15
N THR A 110 7.68 -11.60 -12.00
CA THR A 110 7.60 -12.73 -12.93
C THR A 110 7.27 -12.26 -14.34
N PHE A 111 6.30 -11.36 -14.50
CA PHE A 111 5.95 -10.78 -15.80
C PHE A 111 7.13 -10.04 -16.45
N LEU A 112 7.89 -9.27 -15.68
CA LEU A 112 9.04 -8.54 -16.20
C LEU A 112 10.16 -9.47 -16.65
N VAL A 113 10.39 -10.56 -15.93
CA VAL A 113 11.41 -11.56 -16.30
C VAL A 113 10.94 -12.38 -17.50
N GLU A 114 9.76 -13.01 -17.40
CA GLU A 114 9.31 -14.02 -18.37
C GLU A 114 8.78 -13.40 -19.68
N ALA A 115 8.02 -12.29 -19.59
CA ALA A 115 7.39 -11.68 -20.75
C ALA A 115 8.22 -10.54 -21.37
N LYS A 116 9.05 -9.86 -20.59
CA LYS A 116 9.87 -8.74 -21.06
C LYS A 116 11.36 -9.08 -21.15
N GLY A 117 11.79 -10.25 -20.65
CA GLY A 117 13.18 -10.70 -20.73
C GLY A 117 14.16 -9.91 -19.85
N LEU A 118 13.65 -9.24 -18.80
CA LEU A 118 14.53 -8.52 -17.89
C LEU A 118 15.29 -9.49 -16.98
N ASP A 119 16.47 -9.07 -16.55
CA ASP A 119 17.19 -9.75 -15.49
C ASP A 119 16.42 -9.69 -14.14
N THR A 120 16.58 -10.70 -13.30
CA THR A 120 15.88 -10.82 -12.02
C THR A 120 16.18 -9.69 -11.06
N ALA A 121 17.42 -9.16 -11.07
CA ALA A 121 17.80 -8.02 -10.22
C ALA A 121 17.12 -6.73 -10.71
N ALA A 122 17.07 -6.52 -12.03
CA ALA A 122 16.37 -5.38 -12.62
C ALA A 122 14.86 -5.46 -12.35
N ALA A 123 14.24 -6.63 -12.49
CA ALA A 123 12.82 -6.83 -12.18
C ALA A 123 12.51 -6.52 -10.71
N ALA A 124 13.36 -6.95 -9.77
CA ALA A 124 13.22 -6.60 -8.36
C ALA A 124 13.34 -5.09 -8.11
N GLY A 125 14.25 -4.42 -8.81
CA GLY A 125 14.39 -2.96 -8.78
C GLY A 125 13.12 -2.24 -9.24
N PHE A 126 12.50 -2.68 -10.34
CA PHE A 126 11.22 -2.14 -10.81
C PHE A 126 10.07 -2.37 -9.83
N MET A 127 10.04 -3.51 -9.15
CA MET A 127 9.05 -3.76 -8.09
C MET A 127 9.25 -2.83 -6.88
N THR A 128 10.49 -2.51 -6.53
CA THR A 128 10.79 -1.51 -5.49
C THR A 128 10.25 -0.13 -5.89
N LEU A 129 10.46 0.29 -7.15
CA LEU A 129 9.90 1.55 -7.68
C LEU A 129 8.37 1.53 -7.71
N TYR A 130 7.75 0.41 -8.01
CA TYR A 130 6.30 0.25 -7.96
C TYR A 130 5.75 0.50 -6.54
N TYR A 131 6.30 -0.14 -5.53
CA TYR A 131 5.89 0.07 -4.14
C TYR A 131 6.21 1.47 -3.62
N PHE A 132 7.35 2.03 -4.01
CA PHE A 132 7.66 3.43 -3.75
C PHE A 132 6.61 4.36 -4.36
N GLY A 133 6.19 4.11 -5.60
CA GLY A 133 5.12 4.85 -6.26
C GLY A 133 3.80 4.81 -5.50
N ILE A 134 3.42 3.65 -4.94
CA ILE A 134 2.24 3.50 -4.08
C ILE A 134 2.37 4.34 -2.80
N ALA A 135 3.51 4.26 -2.11
CA ALA A 135 3.77 5.02 -0.89
C ALA A 135 3.73 6.54 -1.15
N PHE A 136 4.40 6.96 -2.22
CA PHE A 136 4.47 8.36 -2.64
C PHE A 136 3.11 8.90 -3.07
N GLY A 137 2.33 8.12 -3.82
CA GLY A 137 0.96 8.48 -4.20
C GLY A 137 0.04 8.67 -2.99
N ARG A 138 0.15 7.79 -1.98
CA ARG A 138 -0.59 7.93 -0.70
C ARG A 138 -0.16 9.17 0.07
N PHE A 139 1.12 9.46 0.12
CA PHE A 139 1.64 10.69 0.73
C PHE A 139 1.10 11.94 0.04
N LEU A 140 1.21 12.03 -1.28
CA LEU A 140 0.68 13.16 -2.06
C LEU A 140 -0.83 13.30 -1.87
N SER A 141 -1.57 12.20 -1.89
CA SER A 141 -3.01 12.19 -1.63
C SER A 141 -3.33 12.77 -0.25
N GLY A 142 -2.54 12.44 0.78
CA GLY A 142 -2.65 13.01 2.13
C GLY A 142 -2.46 14.53 2.14
N VAL A 143 -1.38 15.01 1.50
CA VAL A 143 -1.03 16.44 1.43
C VAL A 143 -2.11 17.24 0.66
N PHE A 144 -2.62 16.69 -0.45
CA PHE A 144 -3.58 17.38 -1.31
C PHE A 144 -5.04 17.19 -0.89
N SER A 145 -5.35 16.24 -0.01
CA SER A 145 -6.74 15.94 0.39
C SER A 145 -7.47 17.12 1.07
N GLY A 146 -6.73 18.06 1.65
CA GLY A 146 -7.27 19.28 2.24
C GLY A 146 -7.50 20.43 1.24
N ARG A 147 -6.91 20.35 0.03
CA ARG A 147 -6.92 21.44 -0.97
C ARG A 147 -7.67 21.09 -2.25
N ILE A 148 -7.71 19.82 -2.60
CA ILE A 148 -8.31 19.32 -3.85
C ILE A 148 -9.51 18.45 -3.52
N ARG A 149 -10.58 18.56 -4.31
CA ARG A 149 -11.76 17.69 -4.17
C ARG A 149 -11.37 16.23 -4.32
N PRO A 150 -11.77 15.33 -3.39
CA PRO A 150 -11.39 13.91 -3.41
C PRO A 150 -11.63 13.23 -4.76
N MET A 151 -12.73 13.59 -5.45
CA MET A 151 -13.08 13.03 -6.76
C MET A 151 -12.03 13.32 -7.84
N LYS A 152 -11.39 14.52 -7.80
CA LYS A 152 -10.33 14.87 -8.76
C LYS A 152 -9.06 14.07 -8.49
N ILE A 153 -8.73 13.81 -7.22
CA ILE A 153 -7.57 13.01 -6.83
C ILE A 153 -7.77 11.56 -7.32
N VAL A 154 -8.95 10.99 -7.10
CA VAL A 154 -9.30 9.66 -7.57
C VAL A 154 -9.23 9.57 -9.11
N PHE A 155 -9.82 10.54 -9.81
CA PHE A 155 -9.80 10.57 -11.28
C PHE A 155 -8.37 10.64 -11.83
N LEU A 156 -7.53 11.51 -11.27
CA LEU A 156 -6.11 11.61 -11.65
C LEU A 156 -5.37 10.30 -11.43
N GLY A 157 -5.59 9.67 -10.27
CA GLY A 157 -5.02 8.37 -9.95
C GLY A 157 -5.42 7.28 -10.97
N GLN A 158 -6.69 7.22 -11.35
CA GLN A 158 -7.20 6.28 -12.36
C GLN A 158 -6.58 6.53 -13.74
N CYS A 159 -6.41 7.79 -14.14
CA CYS A 159 -5.74 8.13 -15.39
C CYS A 159 -4.27 7.68 -15.38
N LEU A 160 -3.56 7.87 -14.27
CA LEU A 160 -2.16 7.44 -14.14
C LEU A 160 -2.04 5.90 -14.21
N VAL A 161 -2.91 5.17 -13.51
CA VAL A 161 -2.93 3.70 -13.54
C VAL A 161 -3.26 3.21 -14.95
N GLY A 162 -4.29 3.77 -15.58
CA GLY A 162 -4.65 3.42 -16.97
C GLY A 162 -3.52 3.68 -17.96
N GLY A 163 -2.87 4.83 -17.83
CA GLY A 163 -1.69 5.17 -18.64
C GLY A 163 -0.53 4.20 -18.44
N GLY A 164 -0.24 3.83 -17.18
CA GLY A 164 0.79 2.84 -16.86
C GLY A 164 0.50 1.46 -17.44
N ILE A 165 -0.75 0.99 -17.38
CA ILE A 165 -1.16 -0.28 -17.99
C ILE A 165 -1.00 -0.22 -19.51
N LEU A 166 -1.42 0.86 -20.17
CA LEU A 166 -1.25 1.03 -21.60
C LEU A 166 0.23 1.00 -22.01
N LEU A 167 1.11 1.64 -21.24
CA LEU A 167 2.56 1.58 -21.48
C LEU A 167 3.12 0.16 -21.36
N LEU A 168 2.65 -0.64 -20.41
CA LEU A 168 3.06 -2.05 -20.26
C LEU A 168 2.60 -2.93 -21.43
N LEU A 169 1.45 -2.61 -22.04
CA LEU A 169 0.92 -3.35 -23.20
C LEU A 169 1.67 -3.02 -24.50
N PHE A 170 2.30 -1.85 -24.60
CA PHE A 170 3.11 -1.55 -25.77
C PHE A 170 4.32 -2.49 -25.84
N PRO A 171 4.61 -3.04 -27.04
CA PRO A 171 5.81 -3.83 -27.27
C PRO A 171 7.02 -2.89 -27.30
N LEU A 172 7.45 -2.40 -26.16
CA LEU A 172 8.73 -1.76 -26.00
C LEU A 172 9.78 -2.87 -26.09
N ASN A 173 10.27 -3.12 -27.30
CA ASN A 173 11.36 -4.06 -27.54
C ASN A 173 12.53 -3.62 -26.66
N GLY A 174 12.94 -4.52 -25.76
CA GLY A 174 13.86 -4.25 -24.68
C GLY A 174 15.25 -3.80 -25.13
N THR A 175 15.39 -2.51 -25.18
CA THR A 175 16.67 -1.80 -25.12
C THR A 175 16.49 -0.69 -24.09
N TRP A 176 16.57 -1.10 -22.81
CA TRP A 176 16.70 -0.16 -21.70
C TRP A 176 17.92 -0.55 -20.88
#